data_710e7c0b6f4037aaeeecf274be0fdf98
#
_entry.id   710e7c0b6f4037aaeeecf274be0fdf98
#
_cell.length_a   1.000
_cell.length_b   1.000
_cell.length_c   1.000
_cell.angle_alpha   90.00
_cell.angle_beta   90.00
_cell.angle_gamma   90.00
#
_symmetry.space_group_name_H-M   'P 1'
#
loop_
_entity.id
_entity.type
_entity.pdbx_description
1 polymer ?
#
loop_
_entity_poly.entity_id
_entity_poly.type
_entity_poly.pdbx_seq_one_letter_code
_entity_poly.pdbx_strand_id
1 'polypeptide(L)'
;TNTETNLSLEIISGISEKDAEKLDTLSEFNKEQMSEITIDAVQNAENTSEDSQLIANVVSVVNDELINTMIEEVGKTSIEEKQSLSAKVLKAIVDTEPSKIETISEENKDTIIKQTIESAKDQKEGNIQDEEDLSDFVAEIIVNTDAATASKVIEEINDIETDTNLSLEVMSGISNKDENKLNDLSGEIKDEIEQLAEDAVQKAENTSEDSQKIADVVSVVNNDLINNVVEDVSQTSVDDN
;
A
#
# COMPACT_ATOMS: atom_id res chain seq x y z
N THR A 1 -7.10 -26.56 -12.48
CA THR A 1 -8.01 -25.44 -12.30
C THR A 1 -7.69 -24.44 -13.39
N ASN A 2 -8.59 -24.32 -14.39
CA ASN A 2 -8.50 -23.26 -15.39
C ASN A 2 -8.76 -21.96 -14.65
N THR A 3 -7.78 -21.13 -14.49
CA THR A 3 -7.93 -19.70 -14.29
C THR A 3 -8.57 -19.16 -15.54
N GLU A 4 -9.82 -18.74 -15.47
CA GLU A 4 -10.44 -17.97 -16.55
C GLU A 4 -9.72 -16.63 -16.57
N THR A 5 -8.82 -16.45 -17.49
CA THR A 5 -8.08 -15.21 -17.71
C THR A 5 -9.08 -14.09 -17.97
N ASN A 6 -8.92 -12.94 -17.31
CA ASN A 6 -9.75 -11.77 -17.55
C ASN A 6 -9.42 -11.15 -18.93
N LEU A 7 -10.03 -11.69 -19.97
CA LEU A 7 -9.75 -11.30 -21.37
C LEU A 7 -9.93 -9.80 -21.61
N SER A 8 -10.88 -9.17 -20.93
CA SER A 8 -11.11 -7.73 -21.08
C SER A 8 -9.92 -6.94 -20.57
N LEU A 9 -9.40 -7.32 -19.41
CA LEU A 9 -8.24 -6.68 -18.79
C LEU A 9 -6.97 -6.87 -19.60
N GLU A 10 -6.72 -8.10 -20.10
CA GLU A 10 -5.60 -8.39 -21.00
C GLU A 10 -5.65 -7.59 -22.32
N ILE A 11 -6.84 -7.44 -22.91
CA ILE A 11 -7.01 -6.67 -24.15
C ILE A 11 -6.73 -5.19 -23.89
N ILE A 12 -7.27 -4.62 -22.81
CA ILE A 12 -7.06 -3.22 -22.46
C ILE A 12 -5.58 -2.97 -22.16
N SER A 13 -4.95 -3.80 -21.32
CA SER A 13 -3.52 -3.73 -21.03
C SER A 13 -2.68 -3.84 -22.31
N GLY A 14 -2.96 -4.81 -23.16
CA GLY A 14 -2.25 -4.98 -24.43
C GLY A 14 -2.42 -3.83 -25.43
N ILE A 15 -3.55 -3.11 -25.42
CA ILE A 15 -3.73 -1.88 -26.20
C ILE A 15 -2.87 -0.77 -25.58
N SER A 16 -2.92 -0.63 -24.27
CA SER A 16 -2.17 0.36 -23.50
C SER A 16 -0.68 0.27 -23.75
N GLU A 17 -0.12 -0.92 -23.66
CA GLU A 17 1.30 -1.17 -23.93
C GLU A 17 1.75 -0.84 -25.35
N LYS A 18 0.87 -0.98 -26.32
CA LYS A 18 1.20 -0.79 -27.74
C LYS A 18 1.02 0.64 -28.23
N ASP A 19 0.02 1.34 -27.75
CA ASP A 19 -0.33 2.67 -28.25
C ASP A 19 -1.34 3.36 -27.30
N ALA A 20 -0.85 3.84 -26.17
CA ALA A 20 -1.66 4.55 -25.18
C ALA A 20 -2.37 5.78 -25.74
N GLU A 21 -1.72 6.52 -26.68
CA GLU A 21 -2.31 7.72 -27.29
C GLU A 21 -3.60 7.43 -28.07
N LYS A 22 -3.81 6.19 -28.52
CA LYS A 22 -5.06 5.80 -29.17
C LYS A 22 -6.25 5.78 -28.23
N LEU A 23 -6.04 5.50 -26.96
CA LEU A 23 -7.12 5.54 -25.97
C LEU A 23 -7.63 6.97 -25.76
N ASP A 24 -6.74 7.95 -25.80
CA ASP A 24 -7.10 9.36 -25.67
C ASP A 24 -7.86 9.90 -26.91
N THR A 25 -7.61 9.32 -28.06
CA THR A 25 -8.26 9.72 -29.33
C THR A 25 -9.62 9.08 -29.57
N LEU A 26 -10.11 8.23 -28.66
CA LEU A 26 -11.43 7.62 -28.77
C LEU A 26 -12.54 8.69 -28.77
N SER A 27 -13.63 8.41 -29.49
CA SER A 27 -14.84 9.22 -29.37
C SER A 27 -15.46 9.10 -27.98
N GLU A 28 -16.23 10.11 -27.53
CA GLU A 28 -16.92 10.06 -26.23
C GLU A 28 -17.74 8.77 -26.04
N PHE A 29 -18.44 8.32 -27.07
CA PHE A 29 -19.17 7.04 -27.04
C PHE A 29 -18.23 5.86 -26.78
N ASN A 30 -17.05 5.82 -27.39
CA ASN A 30 -16.09 4.73 -27.18
C ASN A 30 -15.40 4.83 -25.80
N LYS A 31 -15.23 6.04 -25.25
CA LYS A 31 -14.73 6.24 -23.88
C LYS A 31 -15.73 5.71 -22.85
N GLU A 32 -17.04 5.97 -23.03
CA GLU A 32 -18.09 5.38 -22.17
C GLU A 32 -18.05 3.84 -22.22
N GLN A 33 -17.94 3.27 -23.41
CA GLN A 33 -17.81 1.81 -23.56
C GLN A 33 -16.52 1.27 -22.91
N MET A 34 -15.42 2.01 -23.01
CA MET A 34 -14.16 1.64 -22.37
C MET A 34 -14.28 1.66 -20.84
N SER A 35 -14.96 2.67 -20.29
CA SER A 35 -15.25 2.73 -18.86
C SER A 35 -16.09 1.53 -18.40
N GLU A 36 -17.14 1.17 -19.11
CA GLU A 36 -17.97 -0.01 -18.80
C GLU A 36 -17.16 -1.32 -18.85
N ILE A 37 -16.33 -1.50 -19.89
CA ILE A 37 -15.45 -2.68 -20.02
C ILE A 37 -14.41 -2.70 -18.86
N THR A 38 -13.88 -1.55 -18.48
CA THR A 38 -12.92 -1.43 -17.38
C THR A 38 -13.55 -1.80 -16.04
N ILE A 39 -14.75 -1.33 -15.76
CA ILE A 39 -15.50 -1.70 -14.54
C ILE A 39 -15.74 -3.22 -14.53
N ASP A 40 -16.24 -3.78 -15.60
CA ASP A 40 -16.47 -5.24 -15.73
C ASP A 40 -15.15 -6.02 -15.54
N ALA A 41 -14.05 -5.52 -16.11
CA ALA A 41 -12.73 -6.13 -15.97
C ALA A 41 -12.23 -6.16 -14.51
N VAL A 42 -12.40 -5.07 -13.79
CA VAL A 42 -12.02 -5.00 -12.36
C VAL A 42 -12.90 -5.90 -11.51
N GLN A 43 -14.23 -5.89 -11.73
CA GLN A 43 -15.16 -6.77 -11.01
C GLN A 43 -14.86 -8.25 -11.20
N ASN A 44 -14.38 -8.64 -12.39
CA ASN A 44 -14.02 -10.01 -12.72
C ASN A 44 -12.53 -10.32 -12.45
N ALA A 45 -11.70 -9.35 -12.08
CA ALA A 45 -10.31 -9.59 -11.72
C ALA A 45 -10.23 -10.59 -10.56
N GLU A 46 -9.35 -11.57 -10.65
CA GLU A 46 -9.02 -12.41 -9.52
C GLU A 46 -8.11 -11.62 -8.55
N ASN A 47 -8.12 -11.95 -7.27
CA ASN A 47 -7.24 -11.32 -6.28
C ASN A 47 -5.81 -11.86 -6.40
N THR A 48 -5.21 -11.71 -7.57
CA THR A 48 -3.88 -12.19 -7.94
C THR A 48 -2.96 -11.01 -8.26
N SER A 49 -1.67 -11.24 -8.11
CA SER A 49 -0.65 -10.24 -8.50
C SER A 49 -0.65 -10.03 -10.01
N GLU A 50 -1.00 -11.05 -10.81
CA GLU A 50 -1.10 -10.95 -12.27
C GLU A 50 -2.21 -9.97 -12.69
N ASP A 51 -3.44 -10.14 -12.18
CA ASP A 51 -4.55 -9.23 -12.50
C ASP A 51 -4.29 -7.81 -11.97
N SER A 52 -3.70 -7.69 -10.79
CA SER A 52 -3.31 -6.39 -10.22
C SER A 52 -2.27 -5.68 -11.09
N GLN A 53 -1.31 -6.41 -11.65
CA GLN A 53 -0.33 -5.85 -12.59
C GLN A 53 -0.99 -5.42 -13.91
N LEU A 54 -1.96 -6.17 -14.43
CA LEU A 54 -2.72 -5.76 -15.61
C LEU A 54 -3.52 -4.48 -15.34
N ILE A 55 -4.14 -4.34 -14.18
CA ILE A 55 -4.84 -3.11 -13.75
C ILE A 55 -3.85 -1.94 -13.71
N ALA A 56 -2.67 -2.12 -13.08
CA ALA A 56 -1.65 -1.09 -12.99
C ALA A 56 -1.11 -0.67 -14.37
N ASN A 57 -0.90 -1.61 -15.27
CA ASN A 57 -0.49 -1.33 -16.64
C ASN A 57 -1.51 -0.44 -17.36
N VAL A 58 -2.81 -0.70 -17.16
CA VAL A 58 -3.86 0.16 -17.72
C VAL A 58 -3.84 1.55 -17.08
N VAL A 59 -3.76 1.63 -15.74
CA VAL A 59 -3.69 2.90 -14.99
C VAL A 59 -2.51 3.75 -15.45
N SER A 60 -1.36 3.15 -15.76
CA SER A 60 -0.16 3.90 -16.16
C SER A 60 -0.32 4.71 -17.46
N VAL A 61 -1.29 4.36 -18.31
CA VAL A 61 -1.41 4.89 -19.68
C VAL A 61 -2.75 5.55 -19.98
N VAL A 62 -3.76 5.39 -19.12
CA VAL A 62 -5.08 6.00 -19.33
C VAL A 62 -5.16 7.41 -18.72
N ASN A 63 -6.19 8.16 -19.10
CA ASN A 63 -6.44 9.50 -18.57
C ASN A 63 -6.98 9.43 -17.12
N ASP A 64 -6.92 10.57 -16.41
CA ASP A 64 -7.27 10.68 -14.99
C ASP A 64 -8.72 10.28 -14.70
N GLU A 65 -9.68 10.50 -15.61
CA GLU A 65 -11.07 10.13 -15.44
C GLU A 65 -11.22 8.59 -15.37
N LEU A 66 -10.57 7.89 -16.29
CA LEU A 66 -10.61 6.42 -16.32
C LEU A 66 -9.82 5.81 -15.16
N ILE A 67 -8.68 6.43 -14.76
CA ILE A 67 -7.96 6.03 -13.54
C ILE A 67 -8.90 6.06 -12.35
N ASN A 68 -9.59 7.18 -12.12
CA ASN A 68 -10.48 7.32 -10.99
C ASN A 68 -11.65 6.33 -11.01
N THR A 69 -12.21 6.04 -12.18
CA THR A 69 -13.23 5.00 -12.34
C THR A 69 -12.70 3.62 -11.97
N MET A 70 -11.50 3.27 -12.42
CA MET A 70 -10.87 1.99 -12.10
C MET A 70 -10.59 1.84 -10.60
N ILE A 71 -9.99 2.86 -9.99
CA ILE A 71 -9.62 2.82 -8.56
C ILE A 71 -10.87 2.78 -7.67
N GLU A 72 -11.93 3.52 -8.00
CA GLU A 72 -13.21 3.44 -7.30
C GLU A 72 -13.78 2.01 -7.36
N GLU A 73 -13.70 1.35 -8.51
CA GLU A 73 -14.19 -0.01 -8.66
C GLU A 73 -13.31 -1.04 -7.94
N VAL A 74 -11.98 -0.86 -7.95
CA VAL A 74 -11.05 -1.66 -7.14
C VAL A 74 -11.43 -1.57 -5.66
N GLY A 75 -11.68 -0.36 -5.17
CA GLY A 75 -12.09 -0.14 -3.79
C GLY A 75 -13.40 -0.85 -3.44
N LYS A 76 -14.41 -0.79 -4.29
CA LYS A 76 -15.69 -1.49 -4.09
C LYS A 76 -15.51 -3.02 -4.09
N THR A 77 -14.78 -3.54 -5.06
CA THR A 77 -14.54 -4.97 -5.22
C THR A 77 -13.72 -5.55 -4.05
N SER A 78 -12.76 -4.78 -3.51
CA SER A 78 -11.99 -5.17 -2.33
C SER A 78 -12.87 -5.40 -1.09
N ILE A 79 -13.83 -4.51 -0.83
CA ILE A 79 -14.71 -4.63 0.34
C ILE A 79 -15.62 -5.87 0.22
N GLU A 80 -16.16 -6.12 -0.96
CA GLU A 80 -17.22 -7.11 -1.15
C GLU A 80 -16.69 -8.55 -1.22
N GLU A 81 -15.58 -8.78 -1.91
CA GLU A 81 -15.18 -10.15 -2.26
C GLU A 81 -13.65 -10.43 -2.21
N LYS A 82 -12.79 -9.42 -2.29
CA LYS A 82 -11.35 -9.59 -2.59
C LYS A 82 -10.49 -8.68 -1.71
N GLN A 83 -10.43 -8.99 -0.44
CA GLN A 83 -9.89 -8.13 0.61
C GLN A 83 -8.50 -7.53 0.34
N SER A 84 -7.58 -8.25 -0.31
CA SER A 84 -6.24 -7.72 -0.61
C SER A 84 -6.08 -7.10 -2.01
N LEU A 85 -7.15 -6.99 -2.82
CA LEU A 85 -7.06 -6.45 -4.17
C LEU A 85 -6.55 -5.00 -4.19
N SER A 86 -7.03 -4.15 -3.29
CA SER A 86 -6.58 -2.76 -3.17
C SER A 86 -5.07 -2.67 -2.89
N ALA A 87 -4.57 -3.48 -1.96
CA ALA A 87 -3.15 -3.53 -1.63
C ALA A 87 -2.29 -3.93 -2.84
N LYS A 88 -2.68 -5.00 -3.53
CA LYS A 88 -1.96 -5.50 -4.70
C LYS A 88 -1.99 -4.52 -5.88
N VAL A 89 -3.13 -3.89 -6.13
CA VAL A 89 -3.27 -2.90 -7.20
C VAL A 89 -2.45 -1.65 -6.87
N LEU A 90 -2.53 -1.13 -5.65
CA LEU A 90 -1.76 0.04 -5.25
C LEU A 90 -0.25 -0.23 -5.34
N LYS A 91 0.21 -1.39 -4.84
CA LYS A 91 1.60 -1.82 -5.01
C LYS A 91 2.00 -1.89 -6.48
N ALA A 92 1.22 -2.54 -7.32
CA ALA A 92 1.53 -2.69 -8.75
C ALA A 92 1.58 -1.33 -9.47
N ILE A 93 0.76 -0.34 -9.08
CA ILE A 93 0.85 1.04 -9.59
C ILE A 93 2.17 1.68 -9.14
N VAL A 94 2.54 1.53 -7.87
CA VAL A 94 3.82 2.03 -7.33
C VAL A 94 5.01 1.46 -8.09
N ASP A 95 4.99 0.17 -8.40
CA ASP A 95 6.07 -0.50 -9.12
C ASP A 95 6.15 -0.08 -10.60
N THR A 96 4.99 0.22 -11.22
CA THR A 96 4.91 0.50 -12.65
C THR A 96 5.12 1.98 -12.96
N GLU A 97 4.37 2.86 -12.30
CA GLU A 97 4.39 4.30 -12.53
C GLU A 97 3.88 5.04 -11.27
N PRO A 98 4.73 5.24 -10.23
CA PRO A 98 4.32 5.81 -8.95
C PRO A 98 3.70 7.21 -9.07
N SER A 99 4.07 8.00 -10.09
CA SER A 99 3.50 9.33 -10.33
C SER A 99 1.98 9.30 -10.60
N LYS A 100 1.43 8.18 -11.02
CA LYS A 100 -0.01 8.01 -11.25
C LYS A 100 -0.84 8.06 -9.97
N ILE A 101 -0.25 7.80 -8.83
CA ILE A 101 -0.93 7.95 -7.54
C ILE A 101 -1.36 9.41 -7.31
N GLU A 102 -0.57 10.37 -7.77
CA GLU A 102 -0.92 11.79 -7.67
C GLU A 102 -2.14 12.18 -8.50
N THR A 103 -2.46 11.43 -9.56
CA THR A 103 -3.63 11.67 -10.43
C THR A 103 -4.92 11.04 -9.90
N ILE A 104 -4.83 10.15 -8.90
CA ILE A 104 -5.98 9.58 -8.21
C ILE A 104 -6.63 10.69 -7.37
N SER A 105 -7.97 10.80 -7.42
CA SER A 105 -8.70 11.75 -6.58
C SER A 105 -8.44 11.48 -5.09
N GLU A 106 -8.45 12.51 -4.26
CA GLU A 106 -8.18 12.37 -2.82
C GLU A 106 -9.12 11.34 -2.17
N GLU A 107 -10.41 11.32 -2.51
CA GLU A 107 -11.39 10.37 -1.98
C GLU A 107 -11.02 8.91 -2.33
N ASN A 108 -10.65 8.66 -3.58
CA ASN A 108 -10.26 7.33 -4.03
C ASN A 108 -8.89 6.91 -3.45
N LYS A 109 -7.97 7.85 -3.34
CA LYS A 109 -6.65 7.65 -2.73
C LYS A 109 -6.79 7.26 -1.25
N ASP A 110 -7.56 8.02 -0.48
CA ASP A 110 -7.83 7.72 0.92
C ASP A 110 -8.48 6.34 1.08
N THR A 111 -9.43 6.01 0.21
CA THR A 111 -10.12 4.71 0.23
C THR A 111 -9.15 3.55 -0.02
N ILE A 112 -8.33 3.62 -1.09
CA ILE A 112 -7.44 2.50 -1.46
C ILE A 112 -6.28 2.35 -0.46
N ILE A 113 -5.76 3.46 0.10
CA ILE A 113 -4.75 3.44 1.16
C ILE A 113 -5.32 2.76 2.41
N LYS A 114 -6.47 3.22 2.88
CA LYS A 114 -7.12 2.65 4.06
C LYS A 114 -7.35 1.15 3.91
N GLN A 115 -7.91 0.71 2.80
CA GLN A 115 -8.12 -0.72 2.53
C GLN A 115 -6.82 -1.52 2.45
N THR A 116 -5.75 -0.92 1.95
CA THR A 116 -4.43 -1.54 1.92
C THR A 116 -3.93 -1.81 3.33
N ILE A 117 -4.05 -0.84 4.24
CA ILE A 117 -3.60 -0.96 5.63
C ILE A 117 -4.51 -1.92 6.41
N GLU A 118 -5.83 -1.84 6.22
CA GLU A 118 -6.77 -2.79 6.81
C GLU A 118 -6.48 -4.24 6.37
N SER A 119 -6.12 -4.44 5.09
CA SER A 119 -5.74 -5.76 4.58
C SER A 119 -4.44 -6.27 5.22
N ALA A 120 -3.43 -5.40 5.38
CA ALA A 120 -2.18 -5.76 6.05
C ALA A 120 -2.42 -6.11 7.53
N LYS A 121 -3.27 -5.33 8.23
CA LYS A 121 -3.73 -5.65 9.59
C LYS A 121 -4.40 -7.01 9.65
N ASP A 122 -5.42 -7.22 8.82
CA ASP A 122 -6.19 -8.46 8.79
C ASP A 122 -5.33 -9.68 8.48
N GLN A 123 -4.29 -9.52 7.65
CA GLN A 123 -3.31 -10.58 7.41
C GLN A 123 -2.49 -10.87 8.67
N LYS A 124 -2.01 -9.86 9.38
CA LYS A 124 -1.24 -10.04 10.62
C LYS A 124 -2.08 -10.65 11.73
N GLU A 125 -3.34 -10.32 11.82
CA GLU A 125 -4.30 -10.91 12.77
C GLU A 125 -4.78 -12.33 12.34
N GLY A 126 -4.41 -12.79 11.15
CA GLY A 126 -4.79 -14.09 10.61
C GLY A 126 -6.23 -14.16 10.08
N ASN A 127 -6.88 -13.02 9.88
CA ASN A 127 -8.24 -12.93 9.34
C ASN A 127 -8.27 -13.19 7.84
N ILE A 128 -7.21 -12.82 7.12
CA ILE A 128 -7.03 -13.15 5.70
C ILE A 128 -5.73 -13.94 5.51
N GLN A 129 -5.71 -14.77 4.47
CA GLN A 129 -4.52 -15.51 4.05
C GLN A 129 -4.12 -15.04 2.66
N ASP A 130 -2.95 -14.46 2.56
CA ASP A 130 -2.33 -14.10 1.29
C ASP A 130 -0.91 -14.67 1.27
N GLU A 131 -0.41 -15.06 0.10
CA GLU A 131 0.95 -15.59 -0.06
C GLU A 131 2.00 -14.50 0.02
N GLU A 132 1.61 -13.24 -0.23
CA GLU A 132 2.48 -12.07 -0.21
C GLU A 132 2.34 -11.33 1.14
N ASP A 133 3.41 -10.75 1.63
CA ASP A 133 3.40 -9.95 2.88
C ASP A 133 2.86 -8.54 2.59
N LEU A 134 1.63 -8.28 3.02
CA LEU A 134 0.97 -7.00 2.78
C LEU A 134 1.59 -5.86 3.61
N SER A 135 2.26 -6.14 4.72
CA SER A 135 3.02 -5.12 5.47
C SER A 135 4.23 -4.64 4.66
N ASP A 136 4.86 -5.54 3.91
CA ASP A 136 5.94 -5.20 2.99
C ASP A 136 5.44 -4.31 1.83
N PHE A 137 4.21 -4.52 1.34
CA PHE A 137 3.58 -3.63 0.36
C PHE A 137 3.35 -2.22 0.92
N VAL A 138 2.88 -2.12 2.16
CA VAL A 138 2.72 -0.82 2.83
C VAL A 138 4.05 -0.08 2.93
N ALA A 139 5.12 -0.77 3.33
CA ALA A 139 6.46 -0.20 3.36
C ALA A 139 6.93 0.28 1.97
N GLU A 140 6.67 -0.51 0.92
CA GLU A 140 6.99 -0.17 -0.46
C GLU A 140 6.26 1.09 -0.97
N ILE A 141 4.98 1.23 -0.62
CA ILE A 141 4.20 2.42 -0.93
C ILE A 141 4.83 3.65 -0.27
N ILE A 142 5.16 3.59 1.02
CA ILE A 142 5.80 4.71 1.74
C ILE A 142 7.13 5.09 1.07
N VAL A 143 7.97 4.11 0.72
CA VAL A 143 9.30 4.36 0.13
C VAL A 143 9.21 5.01 -1.25
N ASN A 144 8.28 4.58 -2.09
CA ASN A 144 8.25 4.92 -3.51
C ASN A 144 7.24 6.03 -3.88
N THR A 145 6.48 6.57 -2.92
CA THR A 145 5.54 7.67 -3.16
C THR A 145 6.08 9.02 -2.67
N ASP A 146 5.37 10.10 -3.02
CA ASP A 146 5.68 11.43 -2.52
C ASP A 146 5.43 11.57 -1.00
N ALA A 147 5.93 12.65 -0.41
CA ALA A 147 5.81 12.89 1.03
C ALA A 147 4.34 12.98 1.49
N ALA A 148 3.45 13.53 0.67
CA ALA A 148 2.04 13.69 1.03
C ALA A 148 1.33 12.33 1.10
N THR A 149 1.55 11.46 0.12
CA THR A 149 1.01 10.10 0.10
C THR A 149 1.61 9.25 1.21
N ALA A 150 2.94 9.33 1.42
CA ALA A 150 3.61 8.62 2.51
C ALA A 150 3.08 9.05 3.88
N SER A 151 2.84 10.36 4.10
CA SER A 151 2.24 10.89 5.32
C SER A 151 0.86 10.28 5.59
N LYS A 152 -0.02 10.25 4.59
CA LYS A 152 -1.35 9.64 4.71
C LYS A 152 -1.28 8.16 5.11
N VAL A 153 -0.36 7.42 4.52
CA VAL A 153 -0.17 5.99 4.88
C VAL A 153 0.24 5.85 6.34
N ILE A 154 1.17 6.67 6.81
CA ILE A 154 1.65 6.64 8.20
C ILE A 154 0.56 7.06 9.18
N GLU A 155 -0.19 8.14 8.88
CA GLU A 155 -1.35 8.56 9.67
C GLU A 155 -2.39 7.43 9.81
N GLU A 156 -2.73 6.75 8.72
CA GLU A 156 -3.69 5.65 8.75
C GLU A 156 -3.18 4.43 9.55
N ILE A 157 -1.86 4.13 9.51
CA ILE A 157 -1.27 3.08 10.36
C ILE A 157 -1.40 3.45 11.84
N ASN A 158 -1.15 4.71 12.20
CA ASN A 158 -1.27 5.18 13.58
C ASN A 158 -2.71 5.17 14.09
N ASP A 159 -3.68 5.39 13.21
CA ASP A 159 -5.11 5.41 13.55
C ASP A 159 -5.73 4.01 13.68
N ILE A 160 -5.06 2.98 13.15
CA ILE A 160 -5.63 1.64 13.14
C ILE A 160 -5.29 0.87 14.42
N GLU A 161 -6.31 0.35 15.09
CA GLU A 161 -6.11 -0.57 16.22
C GLU A 161 -5.81 -1.99 15.69
N THR A 162 -4.76 -2.62 16.22
CA THR A 162 -4.38 -3.99 15.88
C THR A 162 -3.83 -4.73 17.10
N ASP A 163 -4.10 -6.03 17.18
CA ASP A 163 -3.56 -6.93 18.20
C ASP A 163 -2.12 -7.38 17.86
N THR A 164 -1.67 -7.13 16.65
CA THR A 164 -0.32 -7.47 16.16
C THR A 164 0.48 -6.19 15.87
N ASN A 165 1.80 -6.31 15.86
CA ASN A 165 2.67 -5.16 15.65
C ASN A 165 2.87 -4.84 14.16
N LEU A 166 1.82 -4.30 13.50
CA LEU A 166 1.89 -3.86 12.11
C LEU A 166 2.93 -2.73 11.95
N SER A 167 2.98 -1.80 12.91
CA SER A 167 3.92 -0.68 12.89
C SER A 167 5.37 -1.14 12.81
N LEU A 168 5.75 -2.16 13.60
CA LEU A 168 7.10 -2.73 13.60
C LEU A 168 7.46 -3.36 12.24
N GLU A 169 6.53 -4.11 11.66
CA GLU A 169 6.73 -4.74 10.35
C GLU A 169 6.95 -3.70 9.24
N VAL A 170 6.09 -2.68 9.20
CA VAL A 170 6.18 -1.61 8.20
C VAL A 170 7.48 -0.80 8.37
N MET A 171 7.82 -0.40 9.60
CA MET A 171 9.05 0.35 9.88
C MET A 171 10.32 -0.45 9.53
N SER A 172 10.36 -1.73 9.88
CA SER A 172 11.46 -2.63 9.49
C SER A 172 11.52 -2.79 7.96
N GLY A 173 10.37 -2.92 7.29
CA GLY A 173 10.28 -2.96 5.83
C GLY A 173 10.83 -1.70 5.15
N ILE A 174 10.54 -0.51 5.67
CA ILE A 174 11.09 0.77 5.18
C ILE A 174 12.61 0.79 5.34
N SER A 175 13.11 0.43 6.53
CA SER A 175 14.55 0.36 6.81
C SER A 175 15.29 -0.53 5.82
N ASN A 176 14.74 -1.69 5.52
CA ASN A 176 15.35 -2.65 4.58
C ASN A 176 15.32 -2.19 3.12
N LYS A 177 14.40 -1.31 2.74
CA LYS A 177 14.25 -0.81 1.36
C LYS A 177 14.99 0.51 1.13
N ASP A 178 14.85 1.46 2.03
CA ASP A 178 15.51 2.77 1.97
C ASP A 178 15.69 3.36 3.39
N GLU A 179 16.86 3.15 3.96
CA GLU A 179 17.23 3.65 5.30
C GLU A 179 17.13 5.18 5.46
N ASN A 180 17.13 5.94 4.36
CA ASN A 180 17.07 7.40 4.42
C ASN A 180 15.64 7.95 4.34
N LYS A 181 14.67 7.15 3.89
CA LYS A 181 13.32 7.62 3.62
C LYS A 181 12.64 8.25 4.83
N LEU A 182 12.76 7.65 6.00
CA LEU A 182 12.18 8.21 7.23
C LEU A 182 12.81 9.55 7.62
N ASN A 183 14.10 9.72 7.38
CA ASN A 183 14.78 10.99 7.60
C ASN A 183 14.30 12.08 6.64
N ASP A 184 14.04 11.74 5.39
CA ASP A 184 13.53 12.67 4.38
C ASP A 184 12.10 13.11 4.70
N LEU A 185 11.28 12.21 5.24
CA LEU A 185 9.90 12.51 5.67
C LEU A 185 9.84 13.25 7.01
N SER A 186 10.82 13.08 7.89
CA SER A 186 10.77 13.55 9.29
C SER A 186 10.53 15.06 9.48
N GLY A 187 10.79 15.90 8.47
CA GLY A 187 10.53 17.32 8.52
C GLY A 187 9.05 17.70 8.53
N GLU A 188 8.22 16.92 7.87
CA GLU A 188 6.79 17.18 7.67
C GLU A 188 5.91 16.31 8.58
N ILE A 189 6.33 15.08 8.83
CA ILE A 189 5.54 14.05 9.56
C ILE A 189 6.29 13.49 10.77
N LYS A 190 7.11 14.30 11.41
CA LYS A 190 7.98 13.86 12.51
C LYS A 190 7.18 13.22 13.65
N ASP A 191 6.08 13.84 14.04
CA ASP A 191 5.29 13.39 15.20
C ASP A 191 4.61 12.06 14.87
N GLU A 192 4.16 11.85 13.63
CA GLU A 192 3.55 10.61 13.15
C GLU A 192 4.57 9.47 13.10
N ILE A 193 5.80 9.74 12.63
CA ILE A 193 6.89 8.74 12.63
C ILE A 193 7.29 8.39 14.06
N GLU A 194 7.36 9.39 14.95
CA GLU A 194 7.68 9.17 16.36
C GLU A 194 6.63 8.28 17.02
N GLN A 195 5.35 8.56 16.79
CA GLN A 195 4.26 7.73 17.28
C GLN A 195 4.31 6.31 16.73
N LEU A 196 4.58 6.14 15.44
CA LEU A 196 4.71 4.83 14.81
C LEU A 196 5.84 4.01 15.41
N ALA A 197 7.00 4.65 15.65
CA ALA A 197 8.17 4.01 16.25
C ALA A 197 7.92 3.62 17.73
N GLU A 198 7.27 4.48 18.50
CA GLU A 198 6.87 4.20 19.89
C GLU A 198 5.88 3.03 19.95
N ASP A 199 4.84 3.04 19.10
CA ASP A 199 3.87 1.94 19.01
C ASP A 199 4.54 0.62 18.64
N ALA A 200 5.48 0.65 17.68
CA ALA A 200 6.26 -0.51 17.27
C ALA A 200 7.03 -1.16 18.42
N VAL A 201 7.64 -0.33 19.28
CA VAL A 201 8.40 -0.83 20.43
C VAL A 201 7.50 -1.33 21.55
N GLN A 202 6.41 -0.62 21.85
CA GLN A 202 5.48 -0.98 22.93
C GLN A 202 4.73 -2.28 22.64
N LYS A 203 4.41 -2.56 21.38
CA LYS A 203 3.71 -3.78 20.96
C LYS A 203 4.65 -4.93 20.61
N ALA A 204 5.95 -4.70 20.55
CA ALA A 204 6.92 -5.74 20.22
C ALA A 204 6.89 -6.87 21.25
N GLU A 205 6.85 -8.10 20.79
CA GLU A 205 7.02 -9.26 21.65
C GLU A 205 8.52 -9.46 21.97
N ASN A 206 8.83 -10.08 23.11
CA ASN A 206 10.21 -10.35 23.50
C ASN A 206 10.79 -11.54 22.72
N THR A 207 10.84 -11.41 21.40
CA THR A 207 11.38 -12.41 20.47
C THR A 207 12.71 -11.94 19.86
N SER A 208 13.49 -12.87 19.36
CA SER A 208 14.72 -12.55 18.62
C SER A 208 14.41 -11.83 17.30
N GLU A 209 13.26 -12.11 16.69
CA GLU A 209 12.80 -11.49 15.46
C GLU A 209 12.43 -10.03 15.69
N ASP A 210 11.59 -9.74 16.69
CA ASP A 210 11.22 -8.36 17.03
C ASP A 210 12.42 -7.54 17.46
N SER A 211 13.35 -8.13 18.21
CA SER A 211 14.59 -7.44 18.58
C SER A 211 15.41 -7.02 17.36
N GLN A 212 15.43 -7.82 16.30
CA GLN A 212 16.10 -7.44 15.05
C GLN A 212 15.34 -6.32 14.35
N LYS A 213 14.02 -6.40 14.24
CA LYS A 213 13.18 -5.36 13.65
C LYS A 213 13.28 -4.03 14.40
N ILE A 214 13.32 -4.06 15.73
CA ILE A 214 13.57 -2.86 16.54
C ILE A 214 14.95 -2.26 16.22
N ALA A 215 15.97 -3.10 16.05
CA ALA A 215 17.31 -2.61 15.67
C ALA A 215 17.29 -1.96 14.27
N ASP A 216 16.53 -2.52 13.32
CA ASP A 216 16.33 -1.95 12.00
C ASP A 216 15.65 -0.57 12.09
N VAL A 217 14.58 -0.44 12.88
CA VAL A 217 13.89 0.84 13.15
C VAL A 217 14.85 1.87 13.74
N VAL A 218 15.60 1.50 14.79
CA VAL A 218 16.58 2.38 15.44
C VAL A 218 17.66 2.86 14.46
N SER A 219 18.03 2.05 13.47
CA SER A 219 19.06 2.42 12.49
C SER A 219 18.65 3.55 11.55
N VAL A 220 17.35 3.77 11.34
CA VAL A 220 16.83 4.73 10.36
C VAL A 220 16.17 5.96 10.98
N VAL A 221 15.90 5.96 12.29
CA VAL A 221 15.36 7.10 13.00
C VAL A 221 16.48 8.06 13.46
N ASN A 222 16.13 9.30 13.68
CA ASN A 222 17.09 10.31 14.15
C ASN A 222 17.48 10.09 15.64
N ASN A 223 18.54 10.78 16.10
CA ASN A 223 19.08 10.60 17.45
C ASN A 223 18.07 10.95 18.57
N ASP A 224 17.10 11.82 18.33
CA ASP A 224 16.09 12.18 19.33
C ASP A 224 15.12 11.00 19.53
N LEU A 225 14.68 10.39 18.43
CA LEU A 225 13.85 9.18 18.44
C LEU A 225 14.58 7.97 19.06
N ILE A 226 15.87 7.81 18.76
CA ILE A 226 16.67 6.72 19.37
C ILE A 226 16.61 6.78 20.91
N ASN A 227 16.68 7.97 21.49
CA ASN A 227 16.63 8.12 22.94
C ASN A 227 15.27 7.69 23.51
N ASN A 228 14.15 8.05 22.85
CA ASN A 228 12.80 7.65 23.25
C ASN A 228 12.62 6.14 23.14
N VAL A 229 12.98 5.54 22.01
CA VAL A 229 12.90 4.09 21.77
C VAL A 229 13.75 3.32 22.81
N VAL A 230 14.97 3.77 23.11
CA VAL A 230 15.83 3.12 24.11
C VAL A 230 15.25 3.26 25.53
N GLU A 231 14.60 4.38 25.85
CA GLU A 231 13.92 4.57 27.13
C GLU A 231 12.73 3.60 27.26
N ASP A 232 11.91 3.45 26.23
CA ASP A 232 10.76 2.53 26.21
C ASP A 232 11.18 1.06 26.30
N VAL A 233 12.19 0.64 25.54
CA VAL A 233 12.76 -0.72 25.65
C VAL A 233 13.29 -0.98 27.07
N SER A 234 13.88 0.03 27.72
CA SER A 234 14.38 -0.13 29.08
C SER A 234 13.27 -0.25 30.12
N GLN A 235 12.11 0.37 29.90
CA GLN A 235 10.93 0.28 30.75
C GLN A 235 10.23 -1.08 30.60
N THR A 236 10.03 -1.53 29.37
CA THR A 236 9.41 -2.83 29.07
C THR A 236 10.20 -4.00 29.65
N SER A 237 11.53 -3.94 29.61
CA SER A 237 12.40 -5.01 30.15
C SER A 237 12.48 -5.05 31.69
N VAL A 238 12.02 -4.02 32.37
CA VAL A 238 12.05 -3.95 33.88
C VAL A 238 10.76 -4.51 34.49
N ASP A 239 9.63 -4.45 33.77
CA ASP A 239 8.34 -4.96 34.26
C ASP A 239 8.20 -6.49 34.22
N ASP A 240 9.10 -7.20 33.52
CA ASP A 240 9.13 -8.67 33.42
C ASP A 240 10.01 -9.36 34.46
N ASN A 241 10.54 -8.67 35.50
CA ASN A 241 11.30 -9.20 36.63
C ASN A 241 10.58 -8.94 37.96
#